data_4e66622a2b0f65b612e2c8193813c548
#
_entry.id   4e66622a2b0f65b612e2c8193813c548
#
_cell.length_a   1.000
_cell.length_b   1.000
_cell.length_c   1.000
_cell.angle_alpha   90.00
_cell.angle_beta   90.00
_cell.angle_gamma   90.00
#
_symmetry.space_group_name_H-M   'P 1'
#
loop_
_entity.id
_entity.type
_entity.pdbx_description
1 polymer ?
#
loop_
_entity_poly.entity_id
_entity_poly.type
_entity_poly.pdbx_seq_one_letter_code
_entity_poly.pdbx_strand_id
1 'polypeptide(L)'
;MYLLCRWIHENTDVRVLLTGEISDELFGYKYTDFAPSDEAFQAESEKRVRELHMYDVLRADRCISAHSLEARVPFGDLDFVRTVLSVNPALKRNTKGIGKYLLREAFRGDYLPESIRMREKAAFSDAVGHSMVDDLKDYAASCYTDEEFAEKCKAYSYCPPFTKESLLYREIFEKYYPGQA
;
A
#
# COMPACT_ATOMS: atom_id res chain seq x y z
N MET A 1 -6.71 -7.45 -1.08
CA MET A 1 -6.65 -7.73 0.38
C MET A 1 -8.02 -8.17 0.92
N TYR A 2 -9.09 -7.40 0.82
CA TYR A 2 -10.42 -7.75 1.37
C TYR A 2 -10.91 -9.16 0.96
N LEU A 3 -10.93 -9.49 -0.34
CA LEU A 3 -11.36 -10.80 -0.83
C LEU A 3 -10.46 -11.95 -0.34
N LEU A 4 -9.15 -11.71 -0.21
CA LEU A 4 -8.23 -12.70 0.34
C LEU A 4 -8.50 -12.97 1.82
N CYS A 5 -8.72 -11.92 2.62
CA CYS A 5 -9.07 -12.06 4.03
C CYS A 5 -10.38 -12.82 4.21
N ARG A 6 -11.38 -12.51 3.38
CA ARG A 6 -12.64 -13.25 3.34
C ARG A 6 -12.43 -14.73 3.04
N TRP A 7 -11.66 -15.04 2.01
CA TRP A 7 -11.38 -16.43 1.62
C TRP A 7 -10.65 -17.19 2.74
N ILE A 8 -9.65 -16.57 3.39
CA ILE A 8 -8.94 -17.18 4.53
C ILE A 8 -9.92 -17.50 5.66
N HIS A 9 -10.79 -16.54 6.01
CA HIS A 9 -11.76 -16.74 7.08
C HIS A 9 -12.76 -17.88 6.78
N GLU A 10 -13.25 -17.95 5.53
CA GLU A 10 -14.27 -18.90 5.11
C GLU A 10 -13.73 -20.31 4.87
N ASN A 11 -12.44 -20.44 4.52
CA ASN A 11 -11.86 -21.70 4.02
C ASN A 11 -10.73 -22.27 4.90
N THR A 12 -10.34 -21.60 5.99
CA THR A 12 -9.27 -22.06 6.87
C THR A 12 -9.57 -21.76 8.34
N ASP A 13 -8.82 -22.40 9.23
CA ASP A 13 -8.85 -22.11 10.67
C ASP A 13 -7.90 -21.00 11.09
N VAL A 14 -7.21 -20.36 10.13
CA VAL A 14 -6.28 -19.25 10.38
C VAL A 14 -7.08 -18.04 10.85
N ARG A 15 -6.66 -17.46 11.99
CA ARG A 15 -7.27 -16.25 12.56
C ARG A 15 -6.25 -15.14 12.79
N VAL A 16 -4.95 -15.44 12.70
CA VAL A 16 -3.86 -14.49 12.89
C VAL A 16 -2.99 -14.46 11.65
N LEU A 17 -2.70 -13.27 11.14
CA LEU A 17 -1.86 -13.02 9.98
C LEU A 17 -0.62 -12.23 10.39
N LEU A 18 0.56 -12.67 9.95
CA LEU A 18 1.78 -11.85 9.99
C LEU A 18 1.85 -10.99 8.74
N THR A 19 2.03 -9.68 8.91
CA THR A 19 2.10 -8.74 7.80
C THR A 19 3.41 -7.98 7.77
N GLY A 20 3.79 -7.50 6.59
CA GLY A 20 4.98 -6.66 6.38
C GLY A 20 4.71 -5.16 6.46
N GLU A 21 3.54 -4.75 6.96
CA GLU A 21 3.17 -3.34 7.09
C GLU A 21 4.19 -2.56 7.95
N ILE A 22 4.27 -1.25 7.74
CA ILE A 22 5.15 -0.31 8.44
C ILE A 22 6.62 -0.38 7.97
N SER A 23 7.04 -1.45 7.33
CA SER A 23 8.41 -1.55 6.84
C SER A 23 8.77 -0.52 5.77
N ASP A 24 7.79 -0.06 4.99
CA ASP A 24 7.97 0.95 3.96
C ASP A 24 8.17 2.35 4.58
N GLU A 25 7.46 2.65 5.64
CA GLU A 25 7.54 3.91 6.37
C GLU A 25 8.88 4.04 7.12
N LEU A 26 9.39 2.94 7.66
CA LEU A 26 10.64 2.91 8.42
C LEU A 26 11.90 2.92 7.55
N PHE A 27 11.90 2.18 6.44
CA PHE A 27 13.10 1.94 5.61
C PHE A 27 13.05 2.60 4.23
N GLY A 28 11.97 3.30 3.92
CA GLY A 28 11.77 3.97 2.64
C GLY A 28 11.17 3.08 1.55
N TYR A 29 10.32 3.70 0.75
CA TYR A 29 9.76 3.15 -0.47
C TYR A 29 9.09 4.26 -1.30
N LYS A 30 9.22 4.19 -2.63
CA LYS A 30 8.60 5.16 -3.57
C LYS A 30 8.88 6.61 -3.16
N TYR A 31 7.91 7.29 -2.58
CA TYR A 31 7.97 8.73 -2.30
C TYR A 31 9.13 9.12 -1.40
N THR A 32 9.48 8.31 -0.42
CA THR A 32 10.60 8.59 0.46
C THR A 32 11.97 8.37 -0.21
N ASP A 33 12.03 7.55 -1.27
CA ASP A 33 13.26 7.36 -2.04
C ASP A 33 13.69 8.64 -2.80
N PHE A 34 12.76 9.59 -3.00
CA PHE A 34 13.03 10.89 -3.62
C PHE A 34 13.36 12.00 -2.61
N ALA A 35 13.52 11.68 -1.34
CA ALA A 35 13.85 12.67 -0.31
C ALA A 35 15.15 13.43 -0.70
N PRO A 36 15.15 14.76 -0.69
CA PRO A 36 16.28 15.56 -1.15
C PRO A 36 17.48 15.49 -0.20
N SER A 37 17.26 15.17 1.07
CA SER A 37 18.30 15.02 2.08
C SER A 37 17.99 13.92 3.07
N ASP A 38 18.94 13.57 3.91
CA ASP A 38 18.78 12.55 4.97
C ASP A 38 17.81 13.04 6.05
N GLU A 39 17.84 14.34 6.36
CA GLU A 39 16.92 14.99 7.31
C GLU A 39 15.48 14.98 6.77
N ALA A 40 15.30 15.28 5.49
CA ALA A 40 13.98 15.22 4.84
C ALA A 40 13.44 13.79 4.83
N PHE A 41 14.28 12.79 4.55
CA PHE A 41 13.91 11.38 4.66
C PHE A 41 13.45 11.03 6.08
N GLN A 42 14.21 11.42 7.11
CA GLN A 42 13.88 11.14 8.50
C GLN A 42 12.56 11.79 8.91
N ALA A 43 12.38 13.06 8.57
CA ALA A 43 11.17 13.80 8.91
C ALA A 43 9.92 13.18 8.27
N GLU A 44 10.02 12.77 7.01
CA GLU A 44 8.91 12.10 6.31
C GLU A 44 8.63 10.70 6.89
N SER A 45 9.67 9.91 7.23
CA SER A 45 9.51 8.61 7.88
C SER A 45 8.79 8.74 9.24
N GLU A 46 9.22 9.68 10.09
CA GLU A 46 8.57 9.95 11.37
C GLU A 46 7.12 10.40 11.21
N LYS A 47 6.85 11.27 10.23
CA LYS A 47 5.50 11.71 9.90
C LYS A 47 4.62 10.52 9.50
N ARG A 48 5.08 9.68 8.58
CA ARG A 48 4.33 8.50 8.11
C ARG A 48 4.04 7.51 9.22
N VAL A 49 4.99 7.28 10.12
CA VAL A 49 4.75 6.44 11.30
C VAL A 49 3.67 7.03 12.22
N ARG A 50 3.65 8.34 12.41
CA ARG A 50 2.56 8.99 13.19
C ARG A 50 1.20 8.95 12.49
N GLU A 51 1.19 8.95 11.18
CA GLU A 51 -0.01 9.04 10.34
C GLU A 51 -0.42 7.68 9.73
N LEU A 52 0.08 6.55 10.24
CA LEU A 52 -0.20 5.20 9.73
C LEU A 52 -1.69 4.93 9.50
N HIS A 53 -2.53 5.46 10.39
CA HIS A 53 -3.98 5.31 10.34
C HIS A 53 -4.64 6.05 9.15
N MET A 54 -3.90 6.85 8.41
CA MET A 54 -4.39 7.62 7.25
C MET A 54 -4.01 6.98 5.90
N TYR A 55 -3.12 6.00 5.91
CA TYR A 55 -2.52 5.42 4.69
C TYR A 55 -2.78 3.91 4.55
N ASP A 56 -1.80 3.18 4.06
CA ASP A 56 -1.93 1.75 3.74
C ASP A 56 -2.34 0.88 4.93
N VAL A 57 -1.93 1.24 6.13
CA VAL A 57 -2.33 0.54 7.36
C VAL A 57 -3.84 0.67 7.62
N LEU A 58 -4.47 1.79 7.26
CA LEU A 58 -5.94 1.92 7.33
C LEU A 58 -6.63 0.87 6.45
N ARG A 59 -6.15 0.70 5.22
CA ARG A 59 -6.68 -0.33 4.31
C ARG A 59 -6.47 -1.72 4.88
N ALA A 60 -5.27 -2.02 5.37
CA ALA A 60 -4.94 -3.32 5.96
C ALA A 60 -5.83 -3.63 7.17
N ASP A 61 -5.95 -2.69 8.10
CA ASP A 61 -6.78 -2.80 9.29
C ASP A 61 -8.25 -3.09 8.92
N ARG A 62 -8.83 -2.29 8.05
CA ARG A 62 -10.23 -2.45 7.65
C ARG A 62 -10.51 -3.77 6.93
N CYS A 63 -9.60 -4.18 6.03
CA CYS A 63 -9.77 -5.43 5.29
C CYS A 63 -9.64 -6.67 6.18
N ILE A 64 -8.73 -6.65 7.15
CA ILE A 64 -8.46 -7.77 8.05
C ILE A 64 -9.57 -7.86 9.11
N SER A 65 -9.89 -6.74 9.76
CA SER A 65 -10.92 -6.67 10.81
C SER A 65 -12.31 -7.01 10.29
N ALA A 66 -12.65 -6.64 9.04
CA ALA A 66 -13.94 -6.96 8.43
C ALA A 66 -14.23 -8.47 8.36
N HIS A 67 -13.21 -9.31 8.47
CA HIS A 67 -13.33 -10.77 8.44
C HIS A 67 -12.90 -11.42 9.76
N SER A 68 -12.90 -10.67 10.87
CA SER A 68 -12.55 -11.18 12.21
C SER A 68 -11.17 -11.86 12.24
N LEU A 69 -10.23 -11.36 11.47
CA LEU A 69 -8.83 -11.77 11.50
C LEU A 69 -8.03 -10.76 12.33
N GLU A 70 -6.93 -11.20 12.91
CA GLU A 70 -5.97 -10.36 13.64
C GLU A 70 -4.67 -10.19 12.85
N ALA A 71 -4.20 -8.95 12.69
CA ALA A 71 -2.89 -8.68 12.13
C ALA A 71 -1.82 -8.61 13.22
N ARG A 72 -0.71 -9.30 13.01
CA ARG A 72 0.54 -9.12 13.73
C ARG A 72 1.52 -8.38 12.84
N VAL A 73 2.03 -7.25 13.32
CA VAL A 73 2.86 -6.31 12.56
C VAL A 73 4.24 -6.14 13.22
N PRO A 74 5.17 -7.09 13.01
CA PRO A 74 6.47 -7.07 13.70
C PRO A 74 7.25 -5.77 13.51
N PHE A 75 7.15 -5.13 12.34
CA PHE A 75 7.79 -3.83 12.08
C PHE A 75 7.15 -2.68 12.85
N GLY A 76 5.95 -2.88 13.41
CA GLY A 76 5.24 -1.91 14.25
C GLY A 76 5.49 -2.06 15.74
N ASP A 77 6.33 -3.02 16.15
CA ASP A 77 6.77 -3.10 17.54
C ASP A 77 7.43 -1.78 17.95
N LEU A 78 7.02 -1.24 19.11
CA LEU A 78 7.43 0.10 19.51
C LEU A 78 8.94 0.22 19.76
N ASP A 79 9.57 -0.81 20.27
CA ASP A 79 11.02 -0.79 20.51
C ASP A 79 11.79 -0.96 19.20
N PHE A 80 11.25 -1.76 18.27
CA PHE A 80 11.78 -1.85 16.91
C PHE A 80 11.67 -0.50 16.18
N VAL A 81 10.51 0.14 16.21
CA VAL A 81 10.28 1.47 15.61
C VAL A 81 11.26 2.50 16.18
N ARG A 82 11.39 2.59 17.51
CA ARG A 82 12.34 3.51 18.18
C ARG A 82 13.77 3.25 17.75
N THR A 83 14.17 1.97 17.71
CA THR A 83 15.51 1.57 17.29
C THR A 83 15.79 1.99 15.85
N VAL A 84 14.88 1.69 14.91
CA VAL A 84 15.08 2.03 13.50
C VAL A 84 15.07 3.55 13.28
N LEU A 85 14.19 4.29 13.96
CA LEU A 85 14.16 5.75 13.86
C LEU A 85 15.41 6.41 14.46
N SER A 86 16.09 5.78 15.43
CA SER A 86 17.36 6.26 15.97
C SER A 86 18.58 6.01 15.06
N VAL A 87 18.45 5.15 14.06
CA VAL A 87 19.54 4.91 13.09
C VAL A 87 19.74 6.13 12.21
N ASN A 88 21.01 6.47 11.96
CA ASN A 88 21.36 7.56 11.05
C ASN A 88 20.62 7.42 9.70
N PRO A 89 19.82 8.41 9.30
CA PRO A 89 19.01 8.33 8.07
C PRO A 89 19.83 8.12 6.80
N ALA A 90 21.08 8.54 6.75
CA ALA A 90 22.00 8.27 5.64
C ALA A 90 22.18 6.77 5.34
N LEU A 91 22.00 5.90 6.33
CA LEU A 91 22.07 4.45 6.18
C LEU A 91 20.75 3.83 5.68
N LYS A 92 19.65 4.56 5.83
CA LYS A 92 18.29 4.09 5.44
C LYS A 92 17.89 4.60 4.07
N ARG A 93 18.25 5.87 3.74
CA ARG A 93 17.92 6.50 2.47
C ARG A 93 18.48 5.69 1.29
N ASN A 94 17.68 5.54 0.24
CA ASN A 94 18.04 4.77 -0.94
C ASN A 94 19.06 5.52 -1.81
N THR A 95 20.33 5.45 -1.44
CA THR A 95 21.46 6.03 -2.22
C THR A 95 22.13 5.00 -3.13
N LYS A 96 21.74 3.72 -3.04
CA LYS A 96 22.38 2.60 -3.76
C LYS A 96 21.50 2.02 -4.87
N GLY A 97 20.33 2.61 -5.13
CA GLY A 97 19.37 2.07 -6.09
C GLY A 97 18.68 0.77 -5.64
N ILE A 98 18.86 0.38 -4.37
CA ILE A 98 18.28 -0.82 -3.80
C ILE A 98 17.40 -0.40 -2.61
N GLY A 99 16.08 -0.51 -2.78
CA GLY A 99 15.14 -0.16 -1.71
C GLY A 99 15.34 -1.01 -0.45
N LYS A 100 15.20 -0.38 0.72
CA LYS A 100 15.35 -1.03 2.05
C LYS A 100 16.72 -1.69 2.26
N TYR A 101 17.79 -1.11 1.72
CA TYR A 101 19.13 -1.70 1.75
C TYR A 101 19.57 -2.10 3.16
N LEU A 102 19.36 -1.22 4.16
CA LEU A 102 19.75 -1.51 5.55
C LEU A 102 19.05 -2.77 6.09
N LEU A 103 17.73 -2.91 5.84
CA LEU A 103 16.97 -4.09 6.27
C LEU A 103 17.53 -5.36 5.60
N ARG A 104 17.82 -5.30 4.30
CA ARG A 104 18.39 -6.43 3.55
C ARG A 104 19.76 -6.84 4.07
N GLU A 105 20.60 -5.88 4.44
CA GLU A 105 21.92 -6.13 5.01
C GLU A 105 21.84 -6.72 6.43
N ALA A 106 20.86 -6.31 7.23
CA ALA A 106 20.63 -6.89 8.55
C ALA A 106 20.31 -8.40 8.49
N PHE A 107 19.74 -8.85 7.37
CA PHE A 107 19.46 -10.28 7.10
C PHE A 107 20.48 -10.93 6.15
N ARG A 108 21.72 -10.40 6.12
CA ARG A 108 22.84 -11.08 5.45
C ARG A 108 23.21 -12.35 6.20
N GLY A 109 23.47 -13.44 5.48
CA GLY A 109 23.78 -14.77 6.02
C GLY A 109 22.70 -15.79 5.62
N ASP A 110 22.59 -16.84 6.38
CA ASP A 110 21.73 -17.99 6.05
C ASP A 110 20.24 -17.81 6.44
N TYR A 111 19.80 -16.57 6.71
CA TYR A 111 18.39 -16.30 7.05
C TYR A 111 17.44 -16.43 5.86
N LEU A 112 17.87 -15.95 4.69
CA LEU A 112 17.08 -15.96 3.45
C LEU A 112 17.98 -16.24 2.26
N PRO A 113 17.53 -17.00 1.25
CA PRO A 113 18.23 -17.09 -0.02
C PRO A 113 18.51 -15.70 -0.60
N GLU A 114 19.69 -15.50 -1.16
CA GLU A 114 20.08 -14.19 -1.70
C GLU A 114 19.11 -13.69 -2.80
N SER A 115 18.60 -14.60 -3.63
CA SER A 115 17.60 -14.31 -4.65
C SER A 115 16.31 -13.70 -4.07
N ILE A 116 15.94 -14.04 -2.84
CA ILE A 116 14.81 -13.45 -2.13
C ILE A 116 15.22 -12.16 -1.44
N ARG A 117 16.35 -12.18 -0.72
CA ARG A 117 16.88 -11.04 0.04
C ARG A 117 17.13 -9.82 -0.86
N MET A 118 17.69 -10.05 -2.05
CA MET A 118 18.04 -8.99 -3.01
C MET A 118 17.00 -8.78 -4.12
N ARG A 119 15.87 -9.49 -4.09
CA ARG A 119 14.79 -9.31 -5.07
C ARG A 119 14.34 -7.85 -5.12
N GLU A 120 14.12 -7.34 -6.32
CA GLU A 120 13.56 -5.99 -6.49
C GLU A 120 12.24 -5.84 -5.74
N LYS A 121 12.06 -4.68 -5.10
CA LYS A 121 10.83 -4.36 -4.38
C LYS A 121 9.72 -4.09 -5.39
N ALA A 122 8.64 -4.84 -5.27
CA ALA A 122 7.43 -4.62 -6.02
C ALA A 122 6.26 -4.41 -5.06
N ALA A 123 5.28 -3.61 -5.46
CA ALA A 123 4.00 -3.55 -4.76
C ALA A 123 3.25 -4.88 -4.95
N PHE A 124 2.31 -5.17 -4.07
CA PHE A 124 1.51 -6.40 -4.19
C PHE A 124 0.78 -6.49 -5.53
N SER A 125 0.22 -5.37 -5.99
CA SER A 125 -0.41 -5.26 -7.31
C SER A 125 0.52 -5.62 -8.46
N ASP A 126 1.78 -5.18 -8.38
CA ASP A 126 2.78 -5.46 -9.42
C ASP A 126 3.24 -6.93 -9.37
N ALA A 127 3.31 -7.50 -8.16
CA ALA A 127 3.77 -8.87 -7.93
C ALA A 127 2.77 -9.93 -8.40
N VAL A 128 1.46 -9.63 -8.39
CA VAL A 128 0.40 -10.54 -8.88
C VAL A 128 0.05 -10.32 -10.36
N GLY A 129 0.73 -9.38 -11.02
CA GLY A 129 0.52 -9.03 -12.43
C GLY A 129 -0.51 -7.91 -12.64
N HIS A 130 -0.49 -7.35 -13.84
CA HIS A 130 -1.37 -6.22 -14.21
C HIS A 130 -2.75 -6.66 -14.73
N SER A 131 -3.02 -7.95 -14.88
CA SER A 131 -4.26 -8.46 -15.47
C SER A 131 -5.52 -7.89 -14.83
N MET A 132 -5.56 -7.81 -13.51
CA MET A 132 -6.71 -7.23 -12.81
C MET A 132 -6.92 -5.74 -13.14
N VAL A 133 -5.85 -4.98 -13.35
CA VAL A 133 -5.94 -3.55 -13.72
C VAL A 133 -6.48 -3.43 -15.14
N ASP A 134 -5.97 -4.25 -16.06
CA ASP A 134 -6.42 -4.23 -17.45
C ASP A 134 -7.86 -4.72 -17.56
N ASP A 135 -8.22 -5.82 -16.89
CA ASP A 135 -9.60 -6.32 -16.81
C ASP A 135 -10.60 -5.27 -16.27
N LEU A 136 -10.20 -4.49 -15.25
CA LEU A 136 -11.05 -3.42 -14.69
C LEU A 136 -11.22 -2.25 -15.67
N LYS A 137 -10.16 -1.89 -16.41
CA LYS A 137 -10.25 -0.87 -17.46
C LYS A 137 -11.16 -1.32 -18.60
N ASP A 138 -11.00 -2.55 -19.07
CA ASP A 138 -11.83 -3.14 -20.11
C ASP A 138 -13.30 -3.23 -19.66
N TYR A 139 -13.52 -3.65 -18.43
CA TYR A 139 -14.87 -3.65 -17.85
C TYR A 139 -15.47 -2.24 -17.81
N ALA A 140 -14.74 -1.26 -17.30
CA ALA A 140 -15.22 0.12 -17.27
C ALA A 140 -15.47 0.67 -18.68
N ALA A 141 -14.62 0.34 -19.66
CA ALA A 141 -14.84 0.68 -21.06
C ALA A 141 -16.12 0.07 -21.64
N SER A 142 -16.47 -1.13 -21.17
CA SER A 142 -17.74 -1.77 -21.59
C SER A 142 -18.99 -1.22 -20.93
N CYS A 143 -18.85 -0.54 -19.76
CA CYS A 143 -19.96 0.03 -19.01
C CYS A 143 -20.46 1.38 -19.56
N TYR A 144 -19.61 2.11 -20.30
CA TYR A 144 -19.92 3.47 -20.75
C TYR A 144 -19.47 3.69 -22.19
N THR A 145 -20.32 4.29 -23.02
CA THR A 145 -19.87 4.94 -24.27
C THR A 145 -19.10 6.23 -23.94
N ASP A 146 -18.45 6.83 -24.93
CA ASP A 146 -17.73 8.10 -24.74
C ASP A 146 -18.71 9.25 -24.44
N GLU A 147 -19.88 9.21 -25.06
CA GLU A 147 -20.95 10.19 -24.87
C GLU A 147 -21.55 10.07 -23.45
N GLU A 148 -21.84 8.86 -22.99
CA GLU A 148 -22.33 8.61 -21.64
C GLU A 148 -21.30 9.02 -20.57
N PHE A 149 -20.03 8.71 -20.78
CA PHE A 149 -18.97 9.16 -19.90
C PHE A 149 -18.92 10.68 -19.79
N ALA A 150 -18.89 11.38 -20.93
CA ALA A 150 -18.84 12.85 -20.96
C ALA A 150 -20.07 13.50 -20.30
N GLU A 151 -21.25 12.92 -20.48
CA GLU A 151 -22.47 13.44 -19.86
C GLU A 151 -22.49 13.22 -18.34
N LYS A 152 -22.16 12.01 -17.89
CA LYS A 152 -22.16 11.65 -16.46
C LYS A 152 -21.12 12.42 -15.66
N CYS A 153 -19.95 12.72 -16.23
CA CYS A 153 -18.91 13.51 -15.58
C CYS A 153 -19.36 14.92 -15.21
N LYS A 154 -20.35 15.51 -15.92
CA LYS A 154 -20.88 16.84 -15.61
C LYS A 154 -21.58 16.92 -14.25
N ALA A 155 -22.03 15.80 -13.71
CA ALA A 155 -22.63 15.74 -12.38
C ALA A 155 -21.62 15.96 -11.24
N TYR A 156 -20.32 15.84 -11.52
CA TYR A 156 -19.25 15.88 -10.50
C TYR A 156 -18.41 17.15 -10.68
N SER A 157 -18.74 18.20 -9.93
CA SER A 157 -17.97 19.46 -9.94
C SER A 157 -16.69 19.40 -9.14
N TYR A 158 -16.63 18.56 -8.08
CA TYR A 158 -15.44 18.32 -7.28
C TYR A 158 -14.76 17.02 -7.71
N CYS A 159 -13.47 17.09 -7.99
CA CYS A 159 -12.67 15.96 -8.48
C CYS A 159 -13.39 15.16 -9.59
N PRO A 160 -13.69 15.79 -10.74
CA PRO A 160 -14.43 15.12 -11.80
C PRO A 160 -13.69 13.88 -12.29
N PRO A 161 -14.39 12.79 -12.57
CA PRO A 161 -13.77 11.59 -13.14
C PRO A 161 -13.08 11.92 -14.48
N PHE A 162 -11.87 11.39 -14.69
CA PHE A 162 -11.05 11.65 -15.88
C PHE A 162 -10.85 10.43 -16.78
N THR A 163 -11.30 9.25 -16.33
CA THR A 163 -11.39 8.00 -17.10
C THR A 163 -12.70 7.29 -16.81
N LYS A 164 -13.12 6.39 -17.71
CA LYS A 164 -14.31 5.54 -17.48
C LYS A 164 -14.17 4.71 -16.20
N GLU A 165 -12.96 4.24 -15.89
CA GLU A 165 -12.66 3.53 -14.66
C GLU A 165 -12.87 4.43 -13.42
N SER A 166 -12.36 5.68 -13.46
CA SER A 166 -12.57 6.63 -12.35
C SER A 166 -14.06 7.01 -12.18
N LEU A 167 -14.83 7.06 -13.27
CA LEU A 167 -16.28 7.25 -13.20
C LEU A 167 -16.96 6.04 -12.55
N LEU A 168 -16.57 4.82 -12.91
CA LEU A 168 -17.11 3.60 -12.30
C LEU A 168 -16.90 3.61 -10.78
N TYR A 169 -15.69 3.93 -10.32
CA TYR A 169 -15.40 4.03 -8.89
C TYR A 169 -16.19 5.15 -8.22
N ARG A 170 -16.35 6.29 -8.88
CA ARG A 170 -17.13 7.40 -8.33
C ARG A 170 -18.61 7.03 -8.18
N GLU A 171 -19.22 6.40 -9.17
CA GLU A 171 -20.61 5.94 -9.07
C GLU A 171 -20.81 4.88 -7.98
N ILE A 172 -19.84 3.95 -7.82
CA ILE A 172 -19.86 2.98 -6.71
C ILE A 172 -19.76 3.70 -5.37
N PHE A 173 -18.84 4.68 -5.25
CA PHE A 173 -18.69 5.46 -4.02
C PHE A 173 -19.99 6.21 -3.67
N GLU A 174 -20.59 6.92 -4.61
CA GLU A 174 -21.83 7.66 -4.39
C GLU A 174 -23.02 6.76 -4.00
N LYS A 175 -23.01 5.50 -4.43
CA LYS A 175 -24.03 4.52 -4.02
C LYS A 175 -23.99 4.23 -2.52
N TYR A 176 -22.80 4.22 -1.91
CA TYR A 176 -22.61 3.89 -0.50
C TYR A 176 -22.44 5.14 0.39
N TYR A 177 -21.97 6.24 -0.19
CA TYR A 177 -21.67 7.49 0.50
C TYR A 177 -22.20 8.70 -0.29
N PRO A 178 -23.51 8.82 -0.47
CA PRO A 178 -24.11 9.84 -1.35
C PRO A 178 -23.76 11.26 -0.88
N GLY A 179 -23.22 12.08 -1.80
CA GLY A 179 -22.88 13.49 -1.56
C GLY A 179 -21.69 13.72 -0.62
N GLN A 180 -20.84 12.72 -0.39
CA GLN A 180 -19.69 12.84 0.50
C GLN A 180 -18.33 12.90 -0.22
N ALA A 181 -18.31 12.99 -1.52
CA ALA A 181 -17.11 13.14 -2.32
C ALA A 181 -16.99 14.50 -2.97
#